data_f27cae567fd4b3d0cd0fada7cfc5ffe2
#
_entry.id   f27cae567fd4b3d0cd0fada7cfc5ffe2
#
_cell.length_a   1.000
_cell.length_b   1.000
_cell.length_c   1.000
_cell.angle_alpha   90.00
_cell.angle_beta   90.00
_cell.angle_gamma   90.00
#
_symmetry.space_group_name_H-M   'P 1'
#
loop_
_entity.id
_entity.type
_entity.pdbx_description
1 polymer ?
#
loop_
_entity_poly.entity_id
_entity_poly.type
_entity_poly.pdbx_seq_one_letter_code
_entity_poly.pdbx_strand_id
1 'polypeptide(L)'
;MSLFDRLIVWGLPWVPKPLVGFFAKRYVAGETLEQALKLVREFNETGYLCTLDVLGEFIKTTDEAKQAAEEYKTILKVIHQEGLNANISVKPSQMGLLLDEAFCYQTLRDLAQAAKETGNFVRVEMEDTPCISDIIAIYLRLRQEFDNVGLVLQAYLRRTLADIDEIMAQGGDNFRICKGIYVEPRALAYKDKELINKNYEVALEKMLRGGAYVGIATHDEKLVWSAMQLVDKLQLPKDAYEFQMLLGVDPLLRQIIQDSGHRLRVYVPFGKQWYAYSVRRLRENPAIARHTLKSIWNGLFHKEPETHPKAVSSAKPAAVNRLSHS
;
A
#
# COMPACT_ATOMS: atom_id res chain seq x y z
N MET A 1 -9.30 21.59 3.38
CA MET A 1 -10.03 20.96 4.51
C MET A 1 -11.02 21.95 5.06
N SER A 2 -12.31 21.59 5.17
CA SER A 2 -13.33 22.44 5.80
C SER A 2 -13.04 22.60 7.31
N LEU A 3 -13.65 23.62 7.94
CA LEU A 3 -13.54 23.82 9.39
C LEU A 3 -14.03 22.57 10.16
N PHE A 4 -15.04 21.91 9.61
CA PHE A 4 -15.61 20.68 10.16
C PHE A 4 -14.65 19.50 10.08
N ASP A 5 -13.88 19.37 8.98
CA ASP A 5 -12.85 18.33 8.84
C ASP A 5 -11.72 18.51 9.87
N ARG A 6 -11.35 19.77 10.18
CA ARG A 6 -10.36 20.08 11.22
C ARG A 6 -10.85 19.68 12.61
N LEU A 7 -12.13 19.92 12.91
CA LEU A 7 -12.74 19.52 14.18
C LEU A 7 -12.80 17.99 14.32
N ILE A 8 -13.13 17.27 13.26
CA ILE A 8 -13.11 15.81 13.24
C ILE A 8 -11.69 15.29 13.53
N VAL A 9 -10.69 15.81 12.82
CA VAL A 9 -9.28 15.40 12.99
C VAL A 9 -8.78 15.71 14.40
N TRP A 10 -9.17 16.86 14.98
CA TRP A 10 -8.82 17.23 16.35
C TRP A 10 -9.48 16.33 17.39
N GLY A 11 -10.73 15.93 17.17
CA GLY A 11 -11.51 15.06 18.05
C GLY A 11 -11.16 13.57 17.96
N LEU A 12 -10.43 13.11 16.92
CA LEU A 12 -10.10 11.69 16.70
C LEU A 12 -9.44 10.98 17.89
N PRO A 13 -8.52 11.60 18.68
CA PRO A 13 -7.95 10.96 19.85
C PRO A 13 -8.97 10.60 20.94
N TRP A 14 -10.12 11.26 20.93
CA TRP A 14 -11.20 11.09 21.92
C TRP A 14 -12.30 10.14 21.41
N VAL A 15 -12.20 9.66 20.17
CA VAL A 15 -13.18 8.72 19.60
C VAL A 15 -13.05 7.36 20.30
N PRO A 16 -14.14 6.81 20.86
CA PRO A 16 -14.11 5.51 21.52
C PRO A 16 -13.62 4.39 20.59
N LYS A 17 -12.80 3.48 21.11
CA LYS A 17 -12.27 2.33 20.36
C LYS A 17 -13.33 1.56 19.56
N PRO A 18 -14.55 1.26 20.10
CA PRO A 18 -15.57 0.55 19.32
C PRO A 18 -16.01 1.28 18.05
N LEU A 19 -16.04 2.61 18.09
CA LEU A 19 -16.40 3.44 16.94
C LEU A 19 -15.29 3.42 15.89
N VAL A 20 -14.02 3.54 16.30
CA VAL A 20 -12.87 3.36 15.40
C VAL A 20 -12.85 1.94 14.83
N GLY A 21 -13.22 0.92 15.63
CA GLY A 21 -13.32 -0.48 15.21
C GLY A 21 -14.33 -0.71 14.09
N PHE A 22 -15.45 0.01 14.09
CA PHE A 22 -16.40 -0.04 12.97
C PHE A 22 -15.78 0.45 11.66
N PHE A 23 -14.99 1.52 11.71
CA PHE A 23 -14.25 2.02 10.54
C PHE A 23 -13.09 1.10 10.15
N ALA A 24 -12.41 0.53 11.13
CA ALA A 24 -11.26 -0.33 10.92
C ALA A 24 -11.59 -1.54 10.02
N LYS A 25 -12.78 -2.11 10.16
CA LYS A 25 -13.26 -3.26 9.35
C LYS A 25 -13.21 -3.02 7.85
N ARG A 26 -13.19 -1.77 7.40
CA ARG A 26 -13.05 -1.43 5.98
C ARG A 26 -11.60 -1.45 5.51
N TYR A 27 -10.64 -1.13 6.38
CA TYR A 27 -9.24 -0.86 6.04
C TYR A 27 -8.26 -1.88 6.59
N VAL A 28 -8.71 -2.75 7.48
CA VAL A 28 -7.92 -3.79 8.15
C VAL A 28 -8.63 -5.12 7.97
N ALA A 29 -7.91 -6.12 7.52
CA ALA A 29 -8.46 -7.43 7.21
C ALA A 29 -8.88 -8.23 8.46
N GLY A 30 -8.54 -7.74 9.65
CA GLY A 30 -8.84 -8.36 10.93
C GLY A 30 -7.62 -8.39 11.85
N GLU A 31 -7.72 -9.13 12.95
CA GLU A 31 -6.65 -9.23 13.94
C GLU A 31 -5.78 -10.47 13.75
N THR A 32 -6.22 -11.46 12.95
CA THR A 32 -5.55 -12.74 12.78
C THR A 32 -5.14 -12.97 11.32
N LEU A 33 -4.10 -13.77 11.13
CA LEU A 33 -3.62 -14.19 9.81
C LEU A 33 -4.74 -14.86 8.99
N GLU A 34 -5.56 -15.73 9.62
CA GLU A 34 -6.64 -16.44 8.91
C GLU A 34 -7.68 -15.48 8.33
N GLN A 35 -8.02 -14.40 9.06
CA GLN A 35 -8.92 -13.36 8.54
C GLN A 35 -8.32 -12.64 7.33
N ALA A 36 -7.02 -12.35 7.37
CA ALA A 36 -6.32 -11.73 6.25
C ALA A 36 -6.21 -12.68 5.05
N LEU A 37 -5.89 -13.95 5.26
CA LEU A 37 -5.80 -14.96 4.20
C LEU A 37 -7.14 -15.21 3.51
N LYS A 38 -8.24 -15.23 4.26
CA LYS A 38 -9.58 -15.31 3.66
C LYS A 38 -9.80 -14.20 2.63
N LEU A 39 -9.47 -12.97 3.00
CA LEU A 39 -9.61 -11.82 2.09
C LEU A 39 -8.63 -11.89 0.90
N VAL A 40 -7.41 -12.39 1.12
CA VAL A 40 -6.44 -12.61 0.05
C VAL A 40 -6.97 -13.61 -0.98
N ARG A 41 -7.57 -14.73 -0.54
CA ARG A 41 -8.22 -15.72 -1.44
C ARG A 41 -9.30 -15.06 -2.28
N GLU A 42 -10.23 -14.29 -1.66
CA GLU A 42 -11.30 -13.57 -2.35
C GLU A 42 -10.75 -12.58 -3.41
N PHE A 43 -9.67 -11.85 -3.09
CA PHE A 43 -9.01 -10.96 -4.05
C PHE A 43 -8.32 -11.73 -5.18
N ASN A 44 -7.65 -12.83 -4.88
CA ASN A 44 -6.98 -13.63 -5.90
C ASN A 44 -7.99 -14.27 -6.89
N GLU A 45 -9.17 -14.71 -6.40
CA GLU A 45 -10.26 -15.21 -7.26
C GLU A 45 -10.75 -14.15 -8.26
N THR A 46 -10.66 -12.87 -7.91
CA THR A 46 -11.02 -11.75 -8.78
C THR A 46 -9.83 -11.16 -9.55
N GLY A 47 -8.66 -11.82 -9.50
CA GLY A 47 -7.46 -11.45 -10.28
C GLY A 47 -6.59 -10.37 -9.66
N TYR A 48 -6.87 -9.91 -8.45
CA TYR A 48 -5.99 -8.99 -7.72
C TYR A 48 -4.81 -9.72 -7.08
N LEU A 49 -3.66 -9.05 -7.07
CA LEU A 49 -2.53 -9.43 -6.24
C LEU A 49 -2.68 -8.83 -4.84
N CYS A 50 -2.03 -9.41 -3.84
CA CYS A 50 -2.08 -8.88 -2.48
C CYS A 50 -0.68 -8.63 -1.89
N THR A 51 -0.60 -7.73 -0.90
CA THR A 51 0.54 -7.58 0.00
C THR A 51 0.05 -7.65 1.43
N LEU A 52 0.60 -8.55 2.23
CA LEU A 52 0.30 -8.68 3.65
C LEU A 52 1.27 -7.83 4.48
N ASP A 53 0.72 -7.01 5.38
CA ASP A 53 1.44 -6.19 6.36
C ASP A 53 0.92 -6.52 7.76
N VAL A 54 1.79 -7.01 8.64
CA VAL A 54 1.47 -7.22 10.05
C VAL A 54 1.55 -5.88 10.77
N LEU A 55 0.42 -5.41 11.24
CA LEU A 55 0.33 -4.14 11.96
C LEU A 55 1.06 -4.25 13.30
N GLY A 56 2.18 -3.55 13.41
CA GLY A 56 3.02 -3.43 14.59
C GLY A 56 4.00 -2.30 14.36
N GLU A 57 4.12 -1.41 15.33
CA GLU A 57 5.07 -0.29 15.30
C GLU A 57 5.67 -0.18 16.71
N PHE A 58 6.89 0.39 16.79
CA PHE A 58 7.53 0.71 18.08
C PHE A 58 7.85 -0.49 18.97
N ILE A 59 8.53 -1.49 18.41
CA ILE A 59 9.13 -2.57 19.21
C ILE A 59 10.17 -1.98 20.17
N LYS A 60 10.30 -2.62 21.33
CA LYS A 60 11.19 -2.17 22.41
C LYS A 60 12.35 -3.13 22.67
N THR A 61 12.25 -4.34 22.15
CA THR A 61 13.24 -5.40 22.38
C THR A 61 13.53 -6.17 21.09
N THR A 62 14.71 -6.76 21.01
CA THR A 62 15.08 -7.65 19.90
C THR A 62 14.22 -8.91 19.85
N ASP A 63 13.66 -9.35 20.99
CA ASP A 63 12.78 -10.52 21.01
C ASP A 63 11.42 -10.23 20.38
N GLU A 64 10.89 -9.02 20.55
CA GLU A 64 9.69 -8.57 19.81
C GLU A 64 9.94 -8.55 18.29
N ALA A 65 11.14 -8.08 17.85
CA ALA A 65 11.51 -8.09 16.43
C ALA A 65 11.63 -9.51 15.87
N LYS A 66 12.26 -10.43 16.62
CA LYS A 66 12.34 -11.85 16.25
C LYS A 66 10.95 -12.47 16.12
N GLN A 67 10.06 -12.19 17.06
CA GLN A 67 8.68 -12.69 17.01
C GLN A 67 7.95 -12.17 15.77
N ALA A 68 8.08 -10.89 15.43
CA ALA A 68 7.50 -10.32 14.22
C ALA A 68 8.08 -10.97 12.95
N ALA A 69 9.38 -11.22 12.91
CA ALA A 69 10.03 -11.90 11.78
C ALA A 69 9.54 -13.35 11.62
N GLU A 70 9.35 -14.09 12.70
CA GLU A 70 8.80 -15.46 12.66
C GLU A 70 7.34 -15.48 12.19
N GLU A 71 6.55 -14.46 12.53
CA GLU A 71 5.20 -14.29 12.02
C GLU A 71 5.22 -14.11 10.49
N TYR A 72 6.10 -13.25 9.95
CA TYR A 72 6.27 -13.08 8.50
C TYR A 72 6.78 -14.35 7.80
N LYS A 73 7.68 -15.12 8.40
CA LYS A 73 8.11 -16.42 7.86
C LYS A 73 6.94 -17.42 7.81
N THR A 74 6.08 -17.39 8.81
CA THR A 74 4.85 -18.21 8.81
C THR A 74 3.92 -17.79 7.67
N ILE A 75 3.72 -16.48 7.46
CA ILE A 75 2.92 -15.94 6.35
C ILE A 75 3.46 -16.41 5.00
N LEU A 76 4.77 -16.31 4.77
CA LEU A 76 5.42 -16.76 3.53
C LEU A 76 5.18 -18.26 3.26
N LYS A 77 5.29 -19.09 4.29
CA LYS A 77 5.00 -20.54 4.19
C LYS A 77 3.56 -20.80 3.77
N VAL A 78 2.59 -20.11 4.38
CA VAL A 78 1.16 -20.30 4.05
C VAL A 78 0.85 -19.79 2.65
N ILE A 79 1.38 -18.63 2.25
CA ILE A 79 1.24 -18.12 0.88
C ILE A 79 1.73 -19.16 -0.13
N HIS A 80 2.89 -19.76 0.10
CA HIS A 80 3.46 -20.79 -0.77
C HIS A 80 2.60 -22.07 -0.79
N GLN A 81 2.20 -22.58 0.38
CA GLN A 81 1.41 -23.82 0.50
C GLN A 81 0.04 -23.71 -0.17
N GLU A 82 -0.59 -22.54 -0.12
CA GLU A 82 -1.90 -22.31 -0.74
C GLU A 82 -1.81 -21.75 -2.17
N GLY A 83 -0.61 -21.50 -2.70
CA GLY A 83 -0.40 -20.95 -4.04
C GLY A 83 -1.01 -19.55 -4.22
N LEU A 84 -1.01 -18.72 -3.16
CA LEU A 84 -1.62 -17.40 -3.18
C LEU A 84 -0.75 -16.37 -3.92
N ASN A 85 -1.37 -15.51 -4.71
CA ASN A 85 -0.74 -14.36 -5.34
C ASN A 85 -0.58 -13.20 -4.34
N ALA A 86 0.28 -13.40 -3.36
CA ALA A 86 0.55 -12.43 -2.30
C ALA A 86 2.05 -12.36 -1.99
N ASN A 87 2.48 -11.21 -1.48
CA ASN A 87 3.80 -11.02 -0.90
C ASN A 87 3.71 -10.32 0.46
N ILE A 88 4.84 -10.04 1.08
CA ILE A 88 4.90 -9.35 2.37
C ILE A 88 5.51 -7.96 2.25
N SER A 89 5.07 -7.05 3.12
CA SER A 89 5.65 -5.73 3.31
C SER A 89 6.06 -5.56 4.76
N VAL A 90 7.31 -5.17 4.99
CA VAL A 90 7.90 -5.15 6.33
C VAL A 90 8.48 -3.79 6.66
N LYS A 91 8.27 -3.32 7.89
CA LYS A 91 8.83 -2.08 8.39
C LYS A 91 10.16 -2.34 9.08
N PRO A 92 11.25 -1.66 8.68
CA PRO A 92 12.55 -1.81 9.34
C PRO A 92 12.52 -1.50 10.85
N SER A 93 11.71 -0.54 11.31
CA SER A 93 11.54 -0.29 12.75
C SER A 93 10.96 -1.49 13.49
N GLN A 94 10.05 -2.26 12.87
CA GLN A 94 9.52 -3.50 13.41
C GLN A 94 10.55 -4.63 13.39
N MET A 95 11.55 -4.54 12.53
CA MET A 95 12.66 -5.50 12.42
C MET A 95 13.88 -5.09 13.24
N GLY A 96 13.75 -4.06 14.09
CA GLY A 96 14.78 -3.67 15.06
C GLY A 96 15.67 -2.51 14.65
N LEU A 97 15.37 -1.77 13.57
CA LEU A 97 16.21 -0.68 13.08
C LEU A 97 16.55 0.35 14.15
N LEU A 98 15.58 0.73 15.00
CA LEU A 98 15.80 1.73 16.06
C LEU A 98 16.53 1.17 17.29
N LEU A 99 16.78 -0.13 17.34
CA LEU A 99 17.51 -0.79 18.42
C LEU A 99 18.96 -1.04 18.01
N ASP A 100 19.15 -1.64 16.83
CA ASP A 100 20.46 -2.02 16.29
C ASP A 100 20.33 -2.25 14.78
N GLU A 101 21.08 -1.48 13.98
CA GLU A 101 21.06 -1.57 12.51
C GLU A 101 21.55 -2.93 12.00
N ALA A 102 22.61 -3.48 12.59
CA ALA A 102 23.17 -4.77 12.19
C ALA A 102 22.19 -5.91 12.48
N PHE A 103 21.50 -5.86 13.61
CA PHE A 103 20.43 -6.78 13.93
C PHE A 103 19.25 -6.66 12.95
N CYS A 104 18.83 -5.44 12.63
CA CYS A 104 17.77 -5.20 11.63
C CYS A 104 18.13 -5.78 10.26
N TYR A 105 19.35 -5.49 9.80
CA TYR A 105 19.87 -6.06 8.55
C TYR A 105 19.81 -7.59 8.55
N GLN A 106 20.30 -8.24 9.62
CA GLN A 106 20.28 -9.69 9.71
C GLN A 106 18.86 -10.25 9.73
N THR A 107 17.94 -9.59 10.43
CA THR A 107 16.53 -9.97 10.48
C THR A 107 15.87 -9.87 9.09
N LEU A 108 16.09 -8.78 8.37
CA LEU A 108 15.58 -8.60 7.01
C LEU A 108 16.24 -9.55 6.01
N ARG A 109 17.52 -9.87 6.19
CA ARG A 109 18.24 -10.86 5.40
C ARG A 109 17.63 -12.26 5.55
N ASP A 110 17.33 -12.66 6.78
CA ASP A 110 16.69 -13.95 7.07
C ASP A 110 15.26 -14.03 6.48
N LEU A 111 14.53 -12.91 6.45
CA LEU A 111 13.23 -12.81 5.79
C LEU A 111 13.36 -12.89 4.26
N ALA A 112 14.32 -12.21 3.67
CA ALA A 112 14.59 -12.26 2.23
C ALA A 112 14.97 -13.70 1.79
N GLN A 113 15.77 -14.39 2.60
CA GLN A 113 16.12 -15.79 2.38
C GLN A 113 14.89 -16.70 2.45
N ALA A 114 14.06 -16.56 3.49
CA ALA A 114 12.83 -17.34 3.64
C ALA A 114 11.84 -17.08 2.49
N ALA A 115 11.74 -15.82 2.03
CA ALA A 115 10.94 -15.47 0.86
C ALA A 115 11.49 -16.11 -0.43
N LYS A 116 12.82 -16.12 -0.63
CA LYS A 116 13.47 -16.77 -1.76
C LYS A 116 13.20 -18.29 -1.80
N GLU A 117 13.28 -18.95 -0.66
CA GLU A 117 12.99 -20.38 -0.52
C GLU A 117 11.53 -20.75 -0.86
N THR A 118 10.61 -19.81 -0.67
CA THR A 118 9.19 -19.97 -0.99
C THR A 118 8.79 -19.35 -2.33
N GLY A 119 9.75 -18.89 -3.13
CA GLY A 119 9.49 -18.20 -4.41
C GLY A 119 8.72 -16.89 -4.25
N ASN A 120 8.93 -16.19 -3.15
CA ASN A 120 8.20 -14.97 -2.79
C ASN A 120 9.12 -13.74 -2.69
N PHE A 121 8.55 -12.60 -2.35
CA PHE A 121 9.16 -11.28 -2.40
C PHE A 121 8.94 -10.50 -1.10
N VAL A 122 9.95 -9.73 -0.69
CA VAL A 122 9.89 -8.84 0.48
C VAL A 122 9.92 -7.38 0.04
N ARG A 123 8.89 -6.62 0.38
CA ARG A 123 8.88 -5.17 0.23
C ARG A 123 9.36 -4.50 1.52
N VAL A 124 10.49 -3.80 1.47
CA VAL A 124 11.01 -2.99 2.57
C VAL A 124 10.31 -1.64 2.55
N GLU A 125 9.57 -1.34 3.62
CA GLU A 125 8.86 -0.08 3.77
C GLU A 125 9.83 1.08 4.04
N MET A 126 9.44 2.28 3.60
CA MET A 126 10.13 3.52 3.95
C MET A 126 9.40 4.19 5.12
N GLU A 127 10.18 4.67 6.07
CA GLU A 127 9.65 5.29 7.28
C GLU A 127 9.99 6.79 7.33
N ASP A 128 10.07 7.41 8.51
CA ASP A 128 10.36 8.84 8.66
C ASP A 128 11.83 9.19 8.37
N THR A 129 12.09 10.48 8.23
CA THR A 129 13.41 10.99 7.75
C THR A 129 14.62 10.50 8.53
N PRO A 130 14.60 10.34 9.87
CA PRO A 130 15.74 9.81 10.60
C PRO A 130 16.19 8.43 10.15
N CYS A 131 15.25 7.59 9.65
CA CYS A 131 15.53 6.21 9.26
C CYS A 131 15.92 6.03 7.79
N ILE A 132 15.68 7.02 6.94
CA ILE A 132 15.74 6.86 5.46
C ILE A 132 17.11 6.37 5.00
N SER A 133 18.19 6.98 5.46
CA SER A 133 19.55 6.64 5.00
C SER A 133 19.94 5.22 5.39
N ASP A 134 19.59 4.79 6.60
CA ASP A 134 19.87 3.45 7.09
C ASP A 134 19.02 2.40 6.34
N ILE A 135 17.74 2.72 6.06
CA ILE A 135 16.85 1.85 5.26
C ILE A 135 17.42 1.66 3.85
N ILE A 136 17.88 2.73 3.20
CA ILE A 136 18.50 2.65 1.87
C ILE A 136 19.78 1.81 1.92
N ALA A 137 20.64 2.03 2.92
CA ALA A 137 21.87 1.27 3.08
C ALA A 137 21.60 -0.22 3.30
N ILE A 138 20.65 -0.57 4.16
CA ILE A 138 20.21 -1.95 4.38
C ILE A 138 19.66 -2.57 3.09
N TYR A 139 18.77 -1.86 2.37
CA TYR A 139 18.23 -2.34 1.10
C TYR A 139 19.32 -2.63 0.08
N LEU A 140 20.28 -1.73 -0.12
CA LEU A 140 21.39 -1.91 -1.06
C LEU A 140 22.28 -3.10 -0.69
N ARG A 141 22.53 -3.35 0.58
CA ARG A 141 23.23 -4.54 1.06
C ARG A 141 22.43 -5.82 0.76
N LEU A 142 21.11 -5.81 1.00
CA LEU A 142 20.24 -6.95 0.68
C LEU A 142 20.24 -7.24 -0.84
N ARG A 143 20.23 -6.20 -1.68
CA ARG A 143 20.24 -6.36 -3.15
C ARG A 143 21.53 -7.01 -3.68
N GLN A 144 22.63 -6.94 -2.95
CA GLN A 144 23.85 -7.67 -3.32
C GLN A 144 23.71 -9.21 -3.19
N GLU A 145 22.80 -9.68 -2.35
CA GLU A 145 22.58 -11.10 -2.05
C GLU A 145 21.25 -11.64 -2.63
N PHE A 146 20.26 -10.78 -2.80
CA PHE A 146 18.88 -11.16 -3.13
C PHE A 146 18.29 -10.31 -4.26
N ASP A 147 17.62 -10.98 -5.18
CA ASP A 147 16.82 -10.38 -6.27
C ASP A 147 15.34 -10.19 -5.90
N ASN A 148 14.88 -10.82 -4.82
CA ASN A 148 13.51 -10.83 -4.34
C ASN A 148 13.21 -9.82 -3.24
N VAL A 149 13.90 -8.68 -3.25
CA VAL A 149 13.65 -7.55 -2.33
C VAL A 149 13.43 -6.26 -3.10
N GLY A 150 12.59 -5.38 -2.58
CA GLY A 150 12.32 -4.07 -3.16
C GLY A 150 12.08 -3.01 -2.10
N LEU A 151 12.25 -1.74 -2.48
CA LEU A 151 12.21 -0.59 -1.58
C LEU A 151 11.00 0.30 -1.86
N VAL A 152 10.44 0.90 -0.81
CA VAL A 152 9.44 1.96 -0.93
C VAL A 152 10.13 3.31 -0.96
N LEU A 153 9.66 4.21 -1.82
CA LEU A 153 10.11 5.60 -1.91
C LEU A 153 8.91 6.56 -1.78
N GLN A 154 9.16 7.73 -1.22
CA GLN A 154 8.13 8.70 -0.87
C GLN A 154 8.31 10.00 -1.65
N ALA A 155 7.39 10.28 -2.59
CA ALA A 155 7.49 11.40 -3.51
C ALA A 155 7.48 12.79 -2.85
N TYR A 156 6.94 12.93 -1.64
CA TYR A 156 6.93 14.23 -0.95
C TYR A 156 8.30 14.67 -0.43
N LEU A 157 9.27 13.75 -0.29
CA LEU A 157 10.61 14.08 0.19
C LEU A 157 11.42 14.77 -0.91
N ARG A 158 12.18 15.80 -0.51
CA ARG A 158 13.02 16.56 -1.45
C ARG A 158 14.21 15.74 -1.97
N ARG A 159 14.64 14.74 -1.22
CA ARG A 159 15.76 13.87 -1.57
C ARG A 159 15.39 12.74 -2.56
N THR A 160 14.11 12.43 -2.74
CA THR A 160 13.63 11.23 -3.46
C THR A 160 14.25 11.05 -4.84
N LEU A 161 14.38 12.12 -5.63
CA LEU A 161 14.95 11.99 -6.98
C LEU A 161 16.44 11.68 -6.96
N ALA A 162 17.20 12.25 -5.99
CA ALA A 162 18.61 11.95 -5.80
C ALA A 162 18.79 10.51 -5.25
N ASP A 163 17.95 10.11 -4.31
CA ASP A 163 17.95 8.74 -3.78
C ASP A 163 17.68 7.70 -4.90
N ILE A 164 16.74 7.98 -5.82
CA ILE A 164 16.48 7.10 -6.98
C ILE A 164 17.76 6.96 -7.82
N ASP A 165 18.45 8.06 -8.16
CA ASP A 165 19.67 8.02 -8.95
C ASP A 165 20.75 7.18 -8.28
N GLU A 166 20.98 7.42 -6.99
CA GLU A 166 22.00 6.71 -6.21
C GLU A 166 21.67 5.21 -6.10
N ILE A 167 20.43 4.86 -5.77
CA ILE A 167 20.00 3.48 -5.60
C ILE A 167 20.08 2.71 -6.93
N MET A 168 19.62 3.31 -8.02
CA MET A 168 19.69 2.68 -9.34
C MET A 168 21.11 2.52 -9.84
N ALA A 169 22.00 3.48 -9.58
CA ALA A 169 23.43 3.38 -9.90
C ALA A 169 24.12 2.22 -9.15
N GLN A 170 23.59 1.81 -8.00
CA GLN A 170 24.07 0.68 -7.20
C GLN A 170 23.30 -0.63 -7.45
N GLY A 171 22.48 -0.70 -8.53
CA GLY A 171 21.77 -1.91 -8.93
C GLY A 171 20.40 -2.14 -8.26
N GLY A 172 19.85 -1.13 -7.59
CA GLY A 172 18.46 -1.17 -7.11
C GLY A 172 17.49 -0.97 -8.28
N ASP A 173 16.56 -1.91 -8.47
CA ASP A 173 15.70 -2.00 -9.65
C ASP A 173 14.23 -2.33 -9.36
N ASN A 174 13.84 -2.40 -8.09
CA ASN A 174 12.47 -2.75 -7.70
C ASN A 174 11.93 -1.81 -6.63
N PHE A 175 10.99 -0.96 -7.02
CA PHE A 175 10.47 0.10 -6.18
C PHE A 175 8.96 0.05 -6.00
N ARG A 176 8.48 0.65 -4.91
CA ARG A 176 7.13 1.18 -4.77
C ARG A 176 7.24 2.70 -4.61
N ILE A 177 6.51 3.47 -5.40
CA ILE A 177 6.41 4.90 -5.18
C ILE A 177 5.06 5.24 -4.53
N CYS A 178 5.08 5.97 -3.43
CA CYS A 178 3.90 6.55 -2.78
C CYS A 178 4.09 8.06 -2.56
N LYS A 179 3.03 8.77 -2.19
CA LYS A 179 3.14 10.23 -1.90
C LYS A 179 3.99 10.52 -0.66
N GLY A 180 3.89 9.69 0.35
CA GLY A 180 4.46 9.88 1.68
C GLY A 180 3.40 10.28 2.71
N ILE A 181 3.62 9.90 3.97
CA ILE A 181 2.60 9.99 5.03
C ILE A 181 3.10 10.65 6.30
N TYR A 182 4.40 10.60 6.60
CA TYR A 182 4.93 11.11 7.85
C TYR A 182 4.91 12.63 7.89
N VAL A 183 4.84 13.19 9.12
CA VAL A 183 4.85 14.64 9.33
C VAL A 183 6.30 15.12 9.35
N GLU A 184 6.79 15.58 8.21
CA GLU A 184 8.16 16.04 8.05
C GLU A 184 8.25 17.57 8.01
N PRO A 185 9.37 18.20 8.41
CA PRO A 185 9.60 19.63 8.23
C PRO A 185 9.58 20.04 6.75
N ARG A 186 9.18 21.29 6.47
CA ARG A 186 9.19 21.83 5.09
C ARG A 186 10.58 21.80 4.42
N ALA A 187 11.62 21.84 5.20
CA ALA A 187 12.99 21.72 4.70
C ALA A 187 13.28 20.34 4.09
N LEU A 188 12.60 19.29 4.57
CA LEU A 188 12.81 17.91 4.15
C LEU A 188 11.74 17.42 3.16
N ALA A 189 10.51 17.97 3.26
CA ALA A 189 9.39 17.51 2.43
C ALA A 189 8.58 18.66 1.84
N TYR A 190 8.11 18.47 0.62
CA TYR A 190 7.11 19.34 0.00
C TYR A 190 5.80 19.29 0.78
N LYS A 191 5.08 20.42 0.85
CA LYS A 191 3.78 20.52 1.55
C LYS A 191 2.63 20.79 0.59
N ASP A 192 2.96 21.33 -0.55
CA ASP A 192 1.99 21.58 -1.61
C ASP A 192 1.65 20.28 -2.35
N LYS A 193 0.36 20.01 -2.51
CA LYS A 193 -0.12 18.76 -3.11
C LYS A 193 0.24 18.64 -4.59
N GLU A 194 0.24 19.77 -5.31
CA GLU A 194 0.57 19.77 -6.75
C GLU A 194 2.06 19.50 -6.94
N LEU A 195 2.92 20.10 -6.10
CA LEU A 195 4.35 19.78 -6.10
C LEU A 195 4.64 18.32 -5.75
N ILE A 196 3.92 17.75 -4.78
CA ILE A 196 4.06 16.33 -4.42
C ILE A 196 3.64 15.45 -5.60
N ASN A 197 2.51 15.75 -6.25
CA ASN A 197 2.05 15.01 -7.41
C ASN A 197 3.03 15.13 -8.57
N LYS A 198 3.57 16.33 -8.82
CA LYS A 198 4.57 16.54 -9.88
C LYS A 198 5.86 15.77 -9.60
N ASN A 199 6.34 15.80 -8.36
CA ASN A 199 7.52 15.02 -7.97
C ASN A 199 7.28 13.51 -8.07
N TYR A 200 6.05 13.05 -7.78
CA TYR A 200 5.63 11.67 -7.98
C TYR A 200 5.73 11.25 -9.46
N GLU A 201 5.19 12.06 -10.37
CA GLU A 201 5.25 11.82 -11.83
C GLU A 201 6.69 11.75 -12.32
N VAL A 202 7.54 12.71 -11.91
CA VAL A 202 8.97 12.74 -12.29
C VAL A 202 9.71 11.52 -11.73
N ALA A 203 9.48 11.15 -10.47
CA ALA A 203 10.08 9.97 -9.85
C ALA A 203 9.65 8.68 -10.56
N LEU A 204 8.36 8.54 -10.87
CA LEU A 204 7.82 7.39 -11.60
C LEU A 204 8.44 7.27 -12.99
N GLU A 205 8.46 8.37 -13.77
CA GLU A 205 9.06 8.37 -15.11
C GLU A 205 10.55 8.01 -15.05
N LYS A 206 11.29 8.56 -14.09
CA LYS A 206 12.73 8.28 -13.91
C LYS A 206 12.98 6.78 -13.67
N MET A 207 12.25 6.15 -12.75
CA MET A 207 12.39 4.72 -12.42
C MET A 207 12.01 3.83 -13.61
N LEU A 208 10.87 4.11 -14.26
CA LEU A 208 10.41 3.31 -15.41
C LEU A 208 11.35 3.42 -16.60
N ARG A 209 11.86 4.62 -16.92
CA ARG A 209 12.85 4.80 -18.00
C ARG A 209 14.19 4.12 -17.69
N GLY A 210 14.55 4.03 -16.43
CA GLY A 210 15.73 3.30 -15.98
C GLY A 210 15.57 1.78 -15.97
N GLY A 211 14.40 1.25 -16.39
CA GLY A 211 14.14 -0.18 -16.47
C GLY A 211 13.75 -0.83 -15.13
N ALA A 212 13.47 -0.04 -14.10
CA ALA A 212 13.06 -0.59 -12.81
C ALA A 212 11.60 -1.07 -12.84
N TYR A 213 11.32 -2.15 -12.08
CA TYR A 213 9.96 -2.53 -11.74
C TYR A 213 9.36 -1.55 -10.74
N VAL A 214 8.16 -1.02 -11.00
CA VAL A 214 7.55 -0.03 -10.12
C VAL A 214 6.13 -0.42 -9.69
N GLY A 215 5.92 -0.53 -8.37
CA GLY A 215 4.60 -0.50 -7.74
C GLY A 215 4.10 0.94 -7.63
N ILE A 216 3.10 1.29 -8.43
CA ILE A 216 2.52 2.64 -8.53
C ILE A 216 1.45 2.79 -7.46
N ALA A 217 1.84 3.26 -6.25
CA ALA A 217 0.97 3.28 -5.08
C ALA A 217 0.27 4.63 -4.91
N THR A 218 -0.96 4.72 -5.37
CA THR A 218 -1.77 5.94 -5.25
C THR A 218 -3.28 5.66 -5.32
N HIS A 219 -4.09 6.54 -4.70
CA HIS A 219 -5.54 6.60 -4.83
C HIS A 219 -5.99 7.92 -5.49
N ASP A 220 -5.03 8.69 -6.01
CA ASP A 220 -5.29 9.94 -6.71
C ASP A 220 -5.53 9.62 -8.19
N GLU A 221 -6.78 9.77 -8.64
CA GLU A 221 -7.20 9.45 -9.99
C GLU A 221 -6.37 10.18 -11.06
N LYS A 222 -5.93 11.42 -10.78
CA LYS A 222 -5.05 12.16 -11.68
C LYS A 222 -3.69 11.47 -11.84
N LEU A 223 -3.11 10.99 -10.76
CA LEU A 223 -1.84 10.24 -10.81
C LEU A 223 -2.02 8.86 -11.44
N VAL A 224 -3.15 8.19 -11.20
CA VAL A 224 -3.48 6.93 -11.88
C VAL A 224 -3.54 7.15 -13.38
N TRP A 225 -4.27 8.19 -13.82
CA TRP A 225 -4.35 8.54 -15.23
C TRP A 225 -2.99 8.89 -15.83
N SER A 226 -2.21 9.77 -15.17
CA SER A 226 -0.85 10.13 -15.62
C SER A 226 0.06 8.91 -15.74
N ALA A 227 -0.03 7.97 -14.79
CA ALA A 227 0.74 6.73 -14.82
C ALA A 227 0.32 5.82 -15.98
N MET A 228 -0.99 5.66 -16.25
CA MET A 228 -1.48 4.90 -17.40
C MET A 228 -0.95 5.50 -18.72
N GLN A 229 -1.03 6.83 -18.89
CA GLN A 229 -0.48 7.50 -20.07
C GLN A 229 1.04 7.29 -20.20
N LEU A 230 1.76 7.29 -19.08
CA LEU A 230 3.21 7.10 -19.09
C LEU A 230 3.60 5.67 -19.48
N VAL A 231 2.97 4.64 -18.91
CA VAL A 231 3.29 3.23 -19.22
C VAL A 231 2.93 2.91 -20.69
N ASP A 232 1.84 3.47 -21.21
CA ASP A 232 1.47 3.34 -22.62
C ASP A 232 2.47 4.07 -23.55
N LYS A 233 2.87 5.29 -23.21
CA LYS A 233 3.90 6.05 -23.94
C LYS A 233 5.24 5.34 -23.99
N LEU A 234 5.62 4.66 -22.90
CA LEU A 234 6.85 3.88 -22.81
C LEU A 234 6.71 2.46 -23.39
N GLN A 235 5.50 2.08 -23.81
CA GLN A 235 5.17 0.74 -24.32
C GLN A 235 5.65 -0.39 -23.40
N LEU A 236 5.48 -0.20 -22.07
CA LEU A 236 5.93 -1.17 -21.08
C LEU A 236 5.07 -2.43 -21.10
N PRO A 237 5.68 -3.61 -21.00
CA PRO A 237 4.93 -4.85 -20.82
C PRO A 237 4.18 -4.83 -19.48
N LYS A 238 3.05 -5.53 -19.43
CA LYS A 238 2.13 -5.49 -18.26
C LYS A 238 2.74 -6.06 -16.97
N ASP A 239 3.82 -6.79 -17.07
CA ASP A 239 4.56 -7.37 -15.93
C ASP A 239 5.74 -6.50 -15.45
N ALA A 240 6.06 -5.41 -16.14
CA ALA A 240 7.11 -4.46 -15.73
C ALA A 240 6.67 -3.49 -14.62
N TYR A 241 5.39 -3.43 -14.31
CA TYR A 241 4.82 -2.56 -13.27
C TYR A 241 3.53 -3.14 -12.70
N GLU A 242 3.03 -2.54 -11.64
CA GLU A 242 1.68 -2.78 -11.11
C GLU A 242 1.14 -1.51 -10.44
N PHE A 243 -0.18 -1.34 -10.42
CA PHE A 243 -0.82 -0.36 -9.55
C PHE A 243 -1.00 -0.96 -8.16
N GLN A 244 -0.92 -0.13 -7.13
CA GLN A 244 -1.10 -0.56 -5.74
C GLN A 244 -2.09 0.35 -5.02
N MET A 245 -3.05 -0.25 -4.32
CA MET A 245 -4.07 0.47 -3.55
C MET A 245 -4.25 -0.16 -2.18
N LEU A 246 -4.59 0.66 -1.20
CA LEU A 246 -4.90 0.19 0.14
C LEU A 246 -6.27 -0.51 0.17
N LEU A 247 -6.39 -1.53 1.00
CA LEU A 247 -7.66 -2.17 1.31
C LEU A 247 -8.73 -1.13 1.69
N GLY A 248 -9.93 -1.25 1.12
CA GLY A 248 -11.10 -0.44 1.44
C GLY A 248 -11.10 0.99 0.89
N VAL A 249 -10.02 1.43 0.25
CA VAL A 249 -9.97 2.75 -0.40
C VAL A 249 -10.37 2.63 -1.86
N ASP A 250 -11.30 3.47 -2.28
CA ASP A 250 -11.82 3.62 -3.64
C ASP A 250 -11.95 2.30 -4.45
N PRO A 251 -12.91 1.44 -4.11
CA PRO A 251 -13.11 0.18 -4.84
C PRO A 251 -13.47 0.38 -6.32
N LEU A 252 -14.09 1.50 -6.67
CA LEU A 252 -14.46 1.80 -8.04
C LEU A 252 -13.21 2.12 -8.89
N LEU A 253 -12.33 2.99 -8.41
CA LEU A 253 -11.06 3.28 -9.10
C LEU A 253 -10.21 2.01 -9.24
N ARG A 254 -10.20 1.15 -8.22
CA ARG A 254 -9.53 -0.15 -8.28
C ARG A 254 -10.06 -1.02 -9.42
N GLN A 255 -11.39 -1.10 -9.57
CA GLN A 255 -12.04 -1.85 -10.65
C GLN A 255 -11.70 -1.25 -12.02
N ILE A 256 -11.74 0.09 -12.16
CA ILE A 256 -11.40 0.80 -13.40
C ILE A 256 -9.96 0.46 -13.84
N ILE A 257 -8.99 0.45 -12.92
CA ILE A 257 -7.59 0.10 -13.23
C ILE A 257 -7.51 -1.33 -13.77
N GLN A 258 -8.19 -2.28 -13.13
CA GLN A 258 -8.20 -3.69 -13.55
C GLN A 258 -8.89 -3.86 -14.92
N ASP A 259 -10.06 -3.24 -15.12
CA ASP A 259 -10.80 -3.31 -16.38
C ASP A 259 -10.03 -2.67 -17.54
N SER A 260 -9.14 -1.72 -17.26
CA SER A 260 -8.19 -1.16 -18.22
C SER A 260 -7.02 -2.10 -18.53
N GLY A 261 -7.01 -3.31 -17.99
CA GLY A 261 -6.03 -4.35 -18.24
C GLY A 261 -4.69 -4.17 -17.52
N HIS A 262 -4.64 -3.38 -16.47
CA HIS A 262 -3.44 -3.23 -15.65
C HIS A 262 -3.45 -4.19 -14.46
N ARG A 263 -2.25 -4.63 -14.06
CA ARG A 263 -2.08 -5.40 -12.81
C ARG A 263 -2.33 -4.50 -11.62
N LEU A 264 -3.06 -5.01 -10.64
CA LEU A 264 -3.32 -4.28 -9.40
C LEU A 264 -3.09 -5.16 -8.18
N ARG A 265 -2.38 -4.60 -7.21
CA ARG A 265 -2.11 -5.19 -5.91
C ARG A 265 -2.85 -4.44 -4.81
N VAL A 266 -3.54 -5.19 -3.95
CA VAL A 266 -4.20 -4.66 -2.77
C VAL A 266 -3.28 -4.83 -1.56
N TYR A 267 -3.02 -3.73 -0.86
CA TYR A 267 -2.29 -3.75 0.42
C TYR A 267 -3.25 -4.14 1.53
N VAL A 268 -3.00 -5.25 2.19
CA VAL A 268 -3.87 -5.91 3.16
C VAL A 268 -3.22 -5.88 4.54
N PRO A 269 -3.43 -4.83 5.33
CA PRO A 269 -2.94 -4.76 6.70
C PRO A 269 -3.84 -5.60 7.62
N PHE A 270 -3.22 -6.28 8.58
CA PHE A 270 -3.93 -7.02 9.63
C PHE A 270 -3.12 -7.04 10.93
N GLY A 271 -3.75 -7.42 12.04
CA GLY A 271 -3.05 -7.58 13.32
C GLY A 271 -3.70 -6.83 14.47
N LYS A 272 -3.27 -7.13 15.70
CA LYS A 272 -3.86 -6.60 16.94
C LYS A 272 -3.65 -5.09 17.13
N GLN A 273 -2.66 -4.49 16.45
CA GLN A 273 -2.35 -3.06 16.56
C GLN A 273 -3.08 -2.19 15.52
N TRP A 274 -4.28 -2.61 15.11
CA TRP A 274 -5.09 -1.97 14.09
C TRP A 274 -5.55 -0.53 14.44
N TYR A 275 -5.61 -0.18 15.73
CA TYR A 275 -6.18 1.08 16.18
C TYR A 275 -5.39 2.30 15.67
N ALA A 276 -4.07 2.32 15.86
CA ALA A 276 -3.20 3.41 15.42
C ALA A 276 -3.25 3.60 13.89
N TYR A 277 -3.21 2.49 13.14
CA TYR A 277 -3.36 2.48 11.69
C TYR A 277 -4.71 3.07 11.26
N SER A 278 -5.81 2.66 11.87
CA SER A 278 -7.16 3.12 11.54
C SER A 278 -7.38 4.60 11.83
N VAL A 279 -6.86 5.10 12.96
CA VAL A 279 -6.89 6.53 13.28
C VAL A 279 -6.13 7.35 12.24
N ARG A 280 -4.99 6.87 11.76
CA ARG A 280 -4.21 7.50 10.69
C ARG A 280 -5.01 7.58 9.38
N ARG A 281 -5.66 6.49 8.96
CA ARG A 281 -6.56 6.48 7.77
C ARG A 281 -7.72 7.47 7.89
N LEU A 282 -8.32 7.58 9.06
CA LEU A 282 -9.40 8.56 9.31
C LEU A 282 -8.91 10.02 9.22
N ARG A 283 -7.68 10.28 9.68
CA ARG A 283 -7.07 11.63 9.55
C ARG A 283 -6.80 12.02 8.11
N GLU A 284 -6.38 11.07 7.29
CA GLU A 284 -6.09 11.29 5.87
C GLU A 284 -7.35 11.48 5.03
N ASN A 285 -8.45 10.84 5.41
CA ASN A 285 -9.70 10.92 4.70
C ASN A 285 -10.88 11.29 5.63
N PRO A 286 -10.99 12.57 6.07
CA PRO A 286 -12.07 13.02 6.95
C PRO A 286 -13.47 12.88 6.34
N ALA A 287 -13.59 12.82 5.01
CA ALA A 287 -14.87 12.61 4.33
C ALA A 287 -15.48 11.26 4.69
N ILE A 288 -14.64 10.23 4.88
CA ILE A 288 -15.07 8.89 5.31
C ILE A 288 -15.63 8.96 6.74
N ALA A 289 -14.92 9.63 7.65
CA ALA A 289 -15.39 9.85 9.02
C ALA A 289 -16.76 10.55 9.02
N ARG A 290 -16.96 11.55 8.15
CA ARG A 290 -18.23 12.28 7.99
C ARG A 290 -19.37 11.38 7.51
N HIS A 291 -19.14 10.60 6.47
CA HIS A 291 -20.17 9.70 5.93
C HIS A 291 -20.61 8.65 6.96
N THR A 292 -19.69 8.09 7.71
CA THR A 292 -20.04 7.07 8.70
C THR A 292 -20.66 7.67 9.95
N LEU A 293 -20.21 8.84 10.43
CA LEU A 293 -20.89 9.54 11.51
C LEU A 293 -22.34 9.87 11.11
N LYS A 294 -22.57 10.26 9.86
CA LYS A 294 -23.92 10.48 9.33
C LYS A 294 -24.73 9.17 9.24
N SER A 295 -24.11 8.05 8.81
CA SER A 295 -24.76 6.73 8.79
C SER A 295 -25.12 6.24 10.18
N ILE A 296 -24.22 6.40 11.16
CA ILE A 296 -24.48 6.04 12.56
C ILE A 296 -25.58 6.91 13.13
N TRP A 297 -25.55 8.21 12.88
CA TRP A 297 -26.59 9.14 13.31
C TRP A 297 -27.94 8.75 12.70
N ASN A 298 -28.00 8.49 11.39
CA ASN A 298 -29.20 8.05 10.71
C ASN A 298 -29.68 6.67 11.20
N GLY A 299 -28.76 5.73 11.45
CA GLY A 299 -29.08 4.39 11.98
C GLY A 299 -29.56 4.39 13.44
N LEU A 300 -29.14 5.39 14.25
CA LEU A 300 -29.65 5.57 15.61
C LEU A 300 -31.03 6.22 15.66
N PHE A 301 -31.37 7.02 14.63
CA PHE A 301 -32.60 7.82 14.62
C PHE A 301 -33.59 7.46 13.50
N HIS A 302 -33.18 6.65 12.50
CA HIS A 302 -34.03 6.18 11.42
C HIS A 302 -33.79 4.69 11.17
N LYS A 303 -34.73 3.82 11.56
CA LYS A 303 -34.85 2.45 11.05
C LYS A 303 -35.41 2.55 9.63
N GLU A 304 -34.56 2.50 8.60
CA GLU A 304 -35.03 2.24 7.25
C GLU A 304 -35.15 0.73 7.02
N PRO A 305 -36.20 0.28 6.29
CA PRO A 305 -36.37 -1.13 5.95
C PRO A 305 -35.28 -1.59 4.98
N GLU A 306 -34.75 -2.79 5.18
CA GLU A 306 -33.79 -3.47 4.30
C GLU A 306 -34.35 -3.56 2.88
N THR A 307 -33.83 -2.75 1.97
CA THR A 307 -34.00 -2.96 0.53
C THR A 307 -32.86 -3.81 0.02
N HIS A 308 -33.13 -5.09 -0.23
CA HIS A 308 -32.23 -5.94 -0.99
C HIS A 308 -32.01 -5.33 -2.39
N PRO A 309 -30.77 -5.21 -2.89
CA PRO A 309 -30.54 -4.79 -4.26
C PRO A 309 -31.08 -5.87 -5.19
N LYS A 310 -32.07 -5.53 -5.99
CA LYS A 310 -32.53 -6.39 -7.11
C LYS A 310 -31.38 -6.56 -8.08
N ALA A 311 -31.08 -7.81 -8.45
CA ALA A 311 -30.14 -8.18 -9.48
C ALA A 311 -30.42 -7.36 -10.75
N VAL A 312 -29.42 -6.63 -11.23
CA VAL A 312 -29.47 -5.94 -12.51
C VAL A 312 -29.48 -7.01 -13.60
N SER A 313 -30.60 -7.16 -14.26
CA SER A 313 -30.75 -8.01 -15.43
C SER A 313 -29.78 -7.60 -16.53
N SER A 314 -29.03 -8.57 -17.03
CA SER A 314 -28.09 -8.44 -18.14
C SER A 314 -28.77 -7.86 -19.38
N ALA A 315 -28.53 -6.61 -19.70
CA ALA A 315 -28.86 -6.03 -21.00
C ALA A 315 -27.86 -6.54 -22.04
N LYS A 316 -28.37 -7.20 -23.08
CA LYS A 316 -27.61 -7.64 -24.25
C LYS A 316 -26.96 -6.43 -24.95
N PRO A 317 -25.72 -6.53 -25.47
CA PRO A 317 -25.12 -5.45 -26.25
C PRO A 317 -25.89 -5.25 -27.57
N ALA A 318 -26.19 -3.99 -27.87
CA ALA A 318 -26.80 -3.58 -29.13
C ALA A 318 -25.80 -3.80 -30.28
N ALA A 319 -26.28 -4.39 -31.38
CA ALA A 319 -25.53 -4.65 -32.58
C ALA A 319 -25.10 -3.33 -33.23
N VAL A 320 -23.80 -3.16 -33.44
CA VAL A 320 -23.23 -2.05 -34.23
C VAL A 320 -23.43 -2.37 -35.71
N ASN A 321 -24.32 -1.60 -36.36
CA ASN A 321 -24.52 -1.60 -37.80
C ASN A 321 -23.25 -1.12 -38.51
N ARG A 322 -22.63 -1.99 -39.30
CA ARG A 322 -21.59 -1.61 -40.27
C ARG A 322 -22.26 -0.87 -41.44
N LEU A 323 -22.01 0.41 -41.56
CA LEU A 323 -22.24 1.14 -42.78
C LEU A 323 -21.12 0.83 -43.78
N SER A 324 -21.47 0.13 -44.85
CA SER A 324 -20.67 -0.05 -46.03
C SER A 324 -20.66 1.25 -46.82
N HIS A 325 -19.49 1.78 -47.12
CA HIS A 325 -19.33 2.77 -48.20
C HIS A 325 -18.59 2.10 -49.37
N SER A 326 -19.30 2.14 -50.48
CA SER A 326 -18.83 1.95 -51.85
C SER A 326 -17.78 2.95 -52.27
#